data_895c7ac3b928fb60133d5fdd63a617f2
#
_entry.id   895c7ac3b928fb60133d5fdd63a617f2
#
_cell.length_a   1.000
_cell.length_b   1.000
_cell.length_c   1.000
_cell.angle_alpha   90.00
_cell.angle_beta   90.00
_cell.angle_gamma   90.00
#
_symmetry.space_group_name_H-M   'P 1'
#
loop_
_entity.id
_entity.type
_entity.pdbx_description
1 polymer ?
#
loop_
_entity_poly.entity_id
_entity_poly.type
_entity_poly.pdbx_seq_one_letter_code
_entity_poly.pdbx_strand_id
1 'polypeptide(L)'
;MSIAPVLHSVEVKASRVRAFELFTSQMGRWWPAGKTIGRNPFADIVMEPREGGRWYERDEQGNETQWGRVLSWEPPGRVLLGWQINSQWRYDPDFLTEVELSFDALADGGTRVTLEHRNLERFGADAEAHAAMIRGGWPTIVGHFSRYTDTHR
;
A
#
# COMPACT_ATOMS: atom_id res chain seq x y z
N MET A 1 1.77 15.43 -19.85
CA MET A 1 0.39 15.33 -19.36
C MET A 1 0.40 14.72 -17.97
N SER A 2 -0.31 15.33 -17.05
CA SER A 2 -0.39 14.80 -15.69
C SER A 2 -1.75 14.13 -15.47
N ILE A 3 -1.76 13.17 -14.55
CA ILE A 3 -2.97 12.46 -14.14
C ILE A 3 -3.15 12.75 -12.66
N ALA A 4 -4.38 13.07 -12.25
CA ALA A 4 -4.67 13.33 -10.85
C ALA A 4 -4.33 12.14 -9.98
N PRO A 5 -3.72 12.34 -8.80
CA PRO A 5 -3.41 11.23 -7.92
C PRO A 5 -4.67 10.55 -7.40
N VAL A 6 -4.55 9.29 -7.04
CA VAL A 6 -5.58 8.62 -6.26
C VAL A 6 -5.45 9.10 -4.83
N LEU A 7 -6.54 9.59 -4.27
CA LEU A 7 -6.59 10.07 -2.89
C LEU A 7 -7.75 9.39 -2.20
N HIS A 8 -7.46 8.68 -1.11
CA HIS A 8 -8.48 7.94 -0.37
C HIS A 8 -8.16 7.97 1.12
N SER A 9 -9.15 8.19 1.95
CA SER A 9 -8.94 8.18 3.39
C SER A 9 -10.01 7.40 4.10
N VAL A 10 -9.67 6.93 5.30
CA VAL A 10 -10.54 6.16 6.16
C VAL A 10 -10.24 6.54 7.60
N GLU A 11 -11.27 6.52 8.45
CA GLU A 11 -11.07 6.72 9.89
C GLU A 11 -11.23 5.37 10.59
N VAL A 12 -10.24 5.04 11.42
CA VAL A 12 -10.24 3.79 12.16
C VAL A 12 -10.20 4.10 13.66
N LYS A 13 -10.67 3.15 14.47
CA LYS A 13 -10.72 3.32 15.93
C LYS A 13 -9.37 3.06 16.58
N ALA A 14 -8.48 2.34 15.92
CA ALA A 14 -7.14 2.06 16.45
C ALA A 14 -6.36 3.36 16.65
N SER A 15 -5.49 3.38 17.67
CA SER A 15 -4.60 4.51 17.91
C SER A 15 -3.64 4.68 16.72
N ARG A 16 -3.04 5.85 16.62
CA ARG A 16 -2.09 6.18 15.56
C ARG A 16 -0.92 5.18 15.51
N VAL A 17 -0.35 4.87 16.65
CA VAL A 17 0.75 3.90 16.74
C VAL A 17 0.30 2.52 16.27
N ARG A 18 -0.88 2.09 16.73
CA ARG A 18 -1.41 0.77 16.37
C ARG A 18 -1.81 0.71 14.91
N ALA A 19 -2.47 1.75 14.39
CA ALA A 19 -2.86 1.81 12.98
C ALA A 19 -1.64 1.73 12.07
N PHE A 20 -0.59 2.45 12.39
CA PHE A 20 0.67 2.41 11.64
C PHE A 20 1.27 0.99 11.66
N GLU A 21 1.33 0.38 12.85
CA GLU A 21 1.85 -0.97 13.01
C GLU A 21 1.05 -2.00 12.19
N LEU A 22 -0.28 -1.95 12.31
CA LEU A 22 -1.15 -2.89 11.59
C LEU A 22 -1.03 -2.73 10.07
N PHE A 23 -0.95 -1.49 9.60
CA PHE A 23 -0.82 -1.25 8.17
C PHE A 23 0.51 -1.80 7.64
N THR A 24 1.60 -1.49 8.31
CA THR A 24 2.94 -1.78 7.79
C THR A 24 3.44 -3.19 8.10
N SER A 25 3.27 -3.65 9.33
CA SER A 25 3.87 -4.92 9.74
C SER A 25 2.93 -6.12 9.58
N GLN A 26 1.64 -5.90 9.38
CA GLN A 26 0.66 -6.97 9.27
C GLN A 26 -0.13 -6.93 7.96
N MET A 27 0.47 -6.38 6.91
CA MET A 27 -0.20 -6.20 5.63
C MET A 27 -0.70 -7.53 5.04
N GLY A 28 0.04 -8.60 5.21
CA GLY A 28 -0.35 -9.92 4.72
C GLY A 28 -1.59 -10.48 5.39
N ARG A 29 -1.99 -9.94 6.54
CA ARG A 29 -3.17 -10.41 7.26
C ARG A 29 -4.48 -9.79 6.78
N TRP A 30 -4.40 -8.63 6.13
CA TRP A 30 -5.62 -7.92 5.70
C TRP A 30 -5.66 -7.63 4.20
N TRP A 31 -4.57 -7.81 3.47
CA TRP A 31 -4.54 -7.54 2.03
C TRP A 31 -5.49 -8.50 1.31
N PRO A 32 -6.36 -8.00 0.41
CA PRO A 32 -7.35 -8.87 -0.23
C PRO A 32 -6.69 -9.84 -1.21
N ALA A 33 -7.21 -11.07 -1.20
CA ALA A 33 -6.82 -12.06 -2.20
C ALA A 33 -7.17 -11.56 -3.60
N GLY A 34 -6.35 -11.88 -4.58
CA GLY A 34 -6.56 -11.44 -5.96
C GLY A 34 -5.97 -10.08 -6.29
N LYS A 35 -5.39 -9.39 -5.31
CA LYS A 35 -4.74 -8.10 -5.51
C LYS A 35 -3.21 -8.21 -5.42
N THR A 36 -2.66 -9.32 -5.91
CA THR A 36 -1.23 -9.60 -5.90
C THR A 36 -0.73 -9.91 -7.30
N ILE A 37 0.58 -9.99 -7.48
CA ILE A 37 1.19 -10.20 -8.80
C ILE A 37 2.01 -11.48 -8.89
N GLY A 38 2.20 -12.19 -7.77
CA GLY A 38 2.92 -13.47 -7.78
C GLY A 38 2.13 -14.56 -8.46
N ARG A 39 2.82 -15.62 -8.89
CA ARG A 39 2.20 -16.76 -9.57
C ARG A 39 1.21 -17.50 -8.71
N ASN A 40 1.52 -17.62 -7.43
CA ASN A 40 0.74 -18.41 -6.48
C ASN A 40 0.06 -17.48 -5.49
N PRO A 41 -1.01 -17.95 -4.82
CA PRO A 41 -1.60 -17.16 -3.74
C PRO A 41 -0.55 -16.81 -2.70
N PHE A 42 -0.61 -15.59 -2.17
CA PHE A 42 0.37 -15.14 -1.20
C PHE A 42 0.12 -15.77 0.18
N ALA A 43 1.22 -16.06 0.89
CA ALA A 43 1.19 -16.43 2.30
C ALA A 43 1.39 -15.22 3.19
N ASP A 44 2.18 -14.23 2.72
CA ASP A 44 2.45 -13.01 3.47
C ASP A 44 2.81 -11.87 2.53
N ILE A 45 2.65 -10.65 3.02
CA ILE A 45 3.13 -9.44 2.37
C ILE A 45 4.01 -8.73 3.39
N VAL A 46 5.24 -8.45 3.02
CA VAL A 46 6.26 -7.93 3.92
C VAL A 46 6.69 -6.54 3.50
N MET A 47 6.70 -5.64 4.45
CA MET A 47 7.29 -4.32 4.30
C MET A 47 8.40 -4.23 5.32
N GLU A 48 9.65 -4.20 4.86
CA GLU A 48 10.78 -4.10 5.78
C GLU A 48 10.77 -2.72 6.44
N PRO A 49 10.85 -2.66 7.78
CA PRO A 49 10.56 -1.44 8.52
C PRO A 49 11.73 -0.47 8.59
N ARG A 50 12.18 0.03 7.45
CA ARG A 50 13.26 1.00 7.36
C ARG A 50 13.30 1.64 5.99
N GLU A 51 13.91 2.81 5.90
CA GLU A 51 14.21 3.45 4.62
C GLU A 51 15.09 2.52 3.80
N GLY A 52 14.77 2.35 2.53
CA GLY A 52 15.45 1.40 1.64
C GLY A 52 14.99 -0.03 1.78
N GLY A 53 14.10 -0.33 2.71
CA GLY A 53 13.56 -1.68 2.89
C GLY A 53 12.76 -2.15 1.69
N ARG A 54 12.68 -3.47 1.52
CA ARG A 54 11.89 -4.06 0.43
C ARG A 54 10.41 -4.14 0.81
N TRP A 55 9.57 -4.14 -0.21
CA TRP A 55 8.14 -4.37 -0.09
C TRP A 55 7.78 -5.45 -1.08
N TYR A 56 7.33 -6.62 -0.59
CA TYR A 56 7.17 -7.80 -1.45
C TYR A 56 6.12 -8.76 -0.90
N GLU A 57 5.65 -9.65 -1.77
CA GLU A 57 4.80 -10.77 -1.37
C GLU A 57 5.63 -12.06 -1.35
N ARG A 58 5.21 -13.00 -0.50
CA ARG A 58 5.82 -14.34 -0.39
C ARG A 58 4.72 -15.39 -0.45
N ASP A 59 4.89 -16.42 -1.25
CA ASP A 59 3.94 -17.52 -1.32
C ASP A 59 4.30 -18.64 -0.32
N GLU A 60 3.48 -19.71 -0.31
CA GLU A 60 3.68 -20.82 0.65
C GLU A 60 4.95 -21.62 0.40
N GLN A 61 5.48 -21.58 -0.83
CA GLN A 61 6.73 -22.25 -1.15
C GLN A 61 7.95 -21.38 -0.87
N GLY A 62 7.75 -20.17 -0.38
CA GLY A 62 8.84 -19.25 -0.08
C GLY A 62 9.29 -18.39 -1.26
N ASN A 63 8.60 -18.45 -2.40
CA ASN A 63 8.90 -17.60 -3.55
C ASN A 63 8.51 -16.16 -3.24
N GLU A 64 9.42 -15.23 -3.51
CA GLU A 64 9.20 -13.80 -3.26
C GLU A 64 9.01 -13.06 -4.58
N THR A 65 8.04 -12.15 -4.59
CA THR A 65 7.80 -11.26 -5.73
C THR A 65 7.79 -9.85 -5.19
N GLN A 66 8.78 -9.06 -5.60
CA GLN A 66 8.92 -7.69 -5.11
C GLN A 66 7.87 -6.78 -5.72
N TRP A 67 7.36 -5.85 -4.92
CA TRP A 67 6.41 -4.83 -5.35
C TRP A 67 7.06 -3.45 -5.43
N GLY A 68 8.05 -3.19 -4.55
CA GLY A 68 8.68 -1.91 -4.46
C GLY A 68 9.60 -1.81 -3.25
N ARG A 69 9.70 -0.62 -2.72
CA ARG A 69 10.58 -0.37 -1.58
C ARG A 69 10.06 0.77 -0.72
N VAL A 70 10.58 0.87 0.49
CA VAL A 70 10.27 1.97 1.40
C VAL A 70 11.19 3.14 1.07
N LEU A 71 10.60 4.26 0.65
CA LEU A 71 11.36 5.47 0.33
C LEU A 71 11.60 6.33 1.58
N SER A 72 10.62 6.39 2.49
CA SER A 72 10.75 7.12 3.75
C SER A 72 9.97 6.40 4.83
N TRP A 73 10.58 6.26 6.00
CA TRP A 73 10.01 5.53 7.14
C TRP A 73 9.92 6.46 8.34
N GLU A 74 8.71 6.91 8.67
CA GLU A 74 8.50 7.94 9.70
C GLU A 74 7.37 7.55 10.66
N PRO A 75 7.58 6.47 11.46
CA PRO A 75 6.54 6.05 12.39
C PRO A 75 6.33 7.07 13.51
N PRO A 76 5.12 7.21 14.04
CA PRO A 76 3.90 6.53 13.60
C PRO A 76 3.07 7.35 12.61
N GLY A 77 3.64 8.35 11.97
CA GLY A 77 2.88 9.35 11.23
C GLY A 77 2.85 9.16 9.73
N ARG A 78 3.89 8.55 9.14
CA ARG A 78 4.00 8.57 7.70
C ARG A 78 4.90 7.45 7.19
N VAL A 79 4.52 6.88 6.06
CA VAL A 79 5.42 6.04 5.26
C VAL A 79 5.24 6.40 3.80
N LEU A 80 6.35 6.53 3.07
CA LEU A 80 6.35 6.77 1.65
C LEU A 80 6.90 5.55 0.95
N LEU A 81 6.12 4.97 0.04
CA LEU A 81 6.45 3.74 -0.66
C LEU A 81 6.74 4.04 -2.12
N GLY A 82 7.74 3.37 -2.66
CA GLY A 82 7.94 3.29 -4.10
C GLY A 82 7.17 2.10 -4.63
N TRP A 83 6.20 2.36 -5.48
CA TRP A 83 5.42 1.34 -6.17
C TRP A 83 6.12 1.06 -7.49
N GLN A 84 6.67 -0.14 -7.62
CA GLN A 84 7.49 -0.53 -8.77
C GLN A 84 6.82 -1.63 -9.60
N ILE A 85 5.50 -1.65 -9.57
CA ILE A 85 4.69 -2.54 -10.41
C ILE A 85 4.22 -1.73 -11.61
N ASN A 86 4.63 -2.12 -12.81
CA ASN A 86 4.32 -1.39 -14.02
C ASN A 86 2.90 -1.69 -14.55
N SER A 87 2.55 -1.14 -15.71
CA SER A 87 1.21 -1.29 -16.27
C SER A 87 0.90 -2.70 -16.77
N GLN A 88 1.89 -3.58 -16.87
CA GLN A 88 1.68 -5.01 -17.14
C GLN A 88 1.58 -5.83 -15.84
N TRP A 89 1.47 -5.19 -14.69
CA TRP A 89 1.40 -5.83 -13.38
C TRP A 89 2.63 -6.67 -13.07
N ARG A 90 3.79 -6.16 -13.44
CA ARG A 90 5.07 -6.81 -13.17
C ARG A 90 5.99 -5.87 -12.41
N TYR A 91 6.78 -6.44 -11.50
CA TYR A 91 7.84 -5.68 -10.85
C TYR A 91 8.88 -5.25 -11.87
N ASP A 92 9.23 -3.97 -11.85
CA ASP A 92 10.23 -3.39 -12.74
C ASP A 92 11.10 -2.45 -11.90
N PRO A 93 12.40 -2.78 -11.70
CA PRO A 93 13.26 -1.96 -10.86
C PRO A 93 13.53 -0.56 -11.41
N ASP A 94 13.28 -0.35 -12.70
CA ASP A 94 13.47 0.97 -13.34
C ASP A 94 12.20 1.81 -13.34
N PHE A 95 11.10 1.26 -12.84
CA PHE A 95 9.80 1.94 -12.78
C PHE A 95 9.48 2.30 -11.33
N LEU A 96 8.90 3.49 -11.13
CA LEU A 96 8.49 3.88 -9.78
C LEU A 96 7.41 4.95 -9.84
N THR A 97 6.31 4.68 -9.14
CA THR A 97 5.36 5.69 -8.72
C THR A 97 5.38 5.76 -7.19
N GLU A 98 4.71 6.74 -6.59
CA GLU A 98 4.78 6.93 -5.15
C GLU A 98 3.44 6.71 -4.49
N VAL A 99 3.46 5.97 -3.37
CA VAL A 99 2.29 5.77 -2.51
C VAL A 99 2.63 6.31 -1.13
N GLU A 100 1.91 7.34 -0.71
CA GLU A 100 2.13 7.94 0.61
C GLU A 100 0.97 7.58 1.53
N LEU A 101 1.30 7.09 2.72
CA LEU A 101 0.35 6.84 3.80
C LEU A 101 0.61 7.82 4.92
N SER A 102 -0.42 8.55 5.33
CA SER A 102 -0.36 9.47 6.47
C SER A 102 -1.32 9.00 7.55
N PHE A 103 -0.89 9.07 8.80
CA PHE A 103 -1.65 8.59 9.96
C PHE A 103 -1.81 9.75 10.93
N ASP A 104 -3.01 10.32 10.98
CA ASP A 104 -3.29 11.51 11.78
C ASP A 104 -4.21 11.17 12.95
N ALA A 105 -3.79 11.53 14.15
CA ALA A 105 -4.57 11.26 15.36
C ALA A 105 -5.86 12.09 15.35
N LEU A 106 -6.99 11.44 15.67
CA LEU A 106 -8.28 12.08 15.81
C LEU A 106 -8.54 12.44 17.28
N ALA A 107 -9.45 13.38 17.51
CA ALA A 107 -9.79 13.84 18.85
C ALA A 107 -10.32 12.72 19.75
N ASP A 108 -10.96 11.70 19.17
CA ASP A 108 -11.54 10.58 19.90
C ASP A 108 -10.55 9.44 20.18
N GLY A 109 -9.28 9.63 19.83
CA GLY A 109 -8.23 8.62 20.03
C GLY A 109 -8.05 7.67 18.84
N GLY A 110 -8.91 7.77 17.83
CA GLY A 110 -8.76 7.02 16.58
C GLY A 110 -7.76 7.67 15.64
N THR A 111 -7.76 7.22 14.40
CA THR A 111 -6.77 7.67 13.41
C THR A 111 -7.43 7.86 12.06
N ARG A 112 -7.09 8.97 11.38
CA ARG A 112 -7.40 9.12 9.96
C ARG A 112 -6.20 8.64 9.17
N VAL A 113 -6.42 7.64 8.32
CA VAL A 113 -5.38 7.11 7.44
C VAL A 113 -5.67 7.61 6.03
N THR A 114 -4.73 8.34 5.46
CA THR A 114 -4.88 8.92 4.13
C THR A 114 -3.84 8.29 3.20
N LEU A 115 -4.31 7.83 2.06
CA LEU A 115 -3.47 7.24 1.02
C LEU A 115 -3.48 8.13 -0.20
N GLU A 116 -2.30 8.43 -0.72
CA GLU A 116 -2.15 9.13 -1.99
C GLU A 116 -1.22 8.34 -2.89
N HIS A 117 -1.73 7.90 -4.05
CA HIS A 117 -0.90 7.24 -5.08
C HIS A 117 -0.75 8.23 -6.22
N ARG A 118 0.47 8.69 -6.46
CA ARG A 118 0.77 9.78 -7.39
C ARG A 118 1.77 9.38 -8.45
N ASN A 119 2.05 10.28 -9.37
CA ASN A 119 2.94 10.07 -10.52
C ASN A 119 2.37 9.04 -11.50
N LEU A 120 1.06 8.99 -11.63
CA LEU A 120 0.37 7.96 -12.42
C LEU A 120 0.62 8.09 -13.92
N GLU A 121 1.03 9.28 -14.39
CA GLU A 121 1.42 9.49 -15.79
C GLU A 121 2.63 8.63 -16.17
N ARG A 122 3.40 8.17 -15.20
CA ARG A 122 4.58 7.32 -15.43
C ARG A 122 4.22 5.93 -15.94
N PHE A 123 2.94 5.51 -15.84
CA PHE A 123 2.51 4.23 -16.39
C PHE A 123 2.57 4.19 -17.93
N GLY A 124 2.74 5.34 -18.58
CA GLY A 124 3.02 5.39 -20.01
C GLY A 124 1.80 5.53 -20.89
N ALA A 125 1.79 4.85 -22.04
CA ALA A 125 0.75 5.04 -23.07
C ALA A 125 -0.66 4.72 -22.55
N ASP A 126 -0.77 3.74 -21.63
CA ASP A 126 -2.06 3.31 -21.07
C ASP A 126 -2.31 3.93 -19.69
N ALA A 127 -1.64 5.03 -19.37
CA ALA A 127 -1.65 5.58 -18.02
C ALA A 127 -3.06 5.90 -17.51
N GLU A 128 -3.93 6.47 -18.35
CA GLU A 128 -5.28 6.80 -17.90
C GLU A 128 -6.11 5.56 -17.58
N ALA A 129 -6.03 4.53 -18.43
CA ALA A 129 -6.74 3.28 -18.19
C ALA A 129 -6.19 2.57 -16.96
N HIS A 130 -4.87 2.54 -16.81
CA HIS A 130 -4.23 1.92 -15.66
C HIS A 130 -4.55 2.68 -14.36
N ALA A 131 -4.52 4.01 -14.41
CA ALA A 131 -4.90 4.84 -13.26
C ALA A 131 -6.33 4.57 -12.81
N ALA A 132 -7.25 4.32 -13.74
CA ALA A 132 -8.63 3.96 -13.40
C ALA A 132 -8.69 2.65 -12.62
N MET A 133 -7.89 1.66 -13.00
CA MET A 133 -7.80 0.39 -12.26
C MET A 133 -7.21 0.59 -10.86
N ILE A 134 -6.14 1.37 -10.75
CA ILE A 134 -5.53 1.71 -9.47
C ILE A 134 -6.54 2.44 -8.57
N ARG A 135 -7.26 3.41 -9.15
CA ARG A 135 -8.27 4.18 -8.40
C ARG A 135 -9.40 3.29 -7.89
N GLY A 136 -9.79 2.29 -8.68
CA GLY A 136 -10.84 1.35 -8.28
C GLY A 136 -10.37 0.33 -7.26
N GLY A 137 -9.08 0.01 -7.23
CA GLY A 137 -8.54 -1.02 -6.34
C GLY A 137 -8.28 -0.55 -4.91
N TRP A 138 -7.78 0.67 -4.72
CA TRP A 138 -7.41 1.14 -3.40
C TRP A 138 -8.56 1.18 -2.38
N PRO A 139 -9.78 1.62 -2.73
CA PRO A 139 -10.87 1.59 -1.75
C PRO A 139 -11.16 0.20 -1.19
N THR A 140 -11.09 -0.85 -2.03
CA THR A 140 -11.26 -2.23 -1.58
C THR A 140 -10.13 -2.63 -0.62
N ILE A 141 -8.90 -2.31 -0.98
CA ILE A 141 -7.73 -2.64 -0.16
C ILE A 141 -7.80 -1.93 1.20
N VAL A 142 -8.03 -0.62 1.19
CA VAL A 142 -8.13 0.17 2.42
C VAL A 142 -9.33 -0.26 3.26
N GLY A 143 -10.42 -0.69 2.62
CA GLY A 143 -11.58 -1.23 3.32
C GLY A 143 -11.25 -2.51 4.09
N HIS A 144 -10.44 -3.40 3.51
CA HIS A 144 -9.95 -4.58 4.24
C HIS A 144 -9.12 -4.19 5.45
N PHE A 145 -8.21 -3.22 5.29
CA PHE A 145 -7.44 -2.70 6.41
C PHE A 145 -8.34 -2.14 7.51
N SER A 146 -9.31 -1.32 7.15
CA SER A 146 -10.22 -0.70 8.11
C SER A 146 -10.97 -1.75 8.94
N ARG A 147 -11.49 -2.78 8.29
CA ARG A 147 -12.19 -3.86 9.00
C ARG A 147 -11.24 -4.66 9.90
N TYR A 148 -10.03 -4.89 9.44
CA TYR A 148 -9.03 -5.60 10.23
C TYR A 148 -8.69 -4.86 11.52
N THR A 149 -8.52 -3.52 11.44
CA THR A 149 -8.20 -2.73 12.62
C THR A 149 -9.30 -2.77 13.68
N ASP A 150 -10.56 -2.89 13.26
CA ASP A 150 -11.68 -2.91 14.20
C ASP A 150 -11.62 -4.07 15.19
N THR A 151 -10.99 -5.17 14.80
CA THR A 151 -10.85 -6.37 15.63
C THR A 151 -9.44 -6.56 16.18
N HIS A 152 -8.50 -5.66 15.87
CA HIS A 152 -7.09 -5.79 16.25
C HIS A 152 -6.49 -4.51 16.86
N ARG A 153 -7.34 -3.55 17.26
CA ARG A 153 -6.86 -2.28 17.80
C ARG A 153 -6.07 -2.41 19.10
#